data_e7ee1ffd77bc11f4f0e5834214199882
#
_entry.id   e7ee1ffd77bc11f4f0e5834214199882
#
_cell.length_a   1.000
_cell.length_b   1.000
_cell.length_c   1.000
_cell.angle_alpha   90.00
_cell.angle_beta   90.00
_cell.angle_gamma   90.00
#
_symmetry.space_group_name_H-M   'P 1'
#
loop_
_entity.id
_entity.type
_entity.pdbx_description
1 polymer ?
#
loop_
_entity_poly.entity_id
_entity_poly.type
_entity_poly.pdbx_seq_one_letter_code
_entity_poly.pdbx_strand_id
1 'polypeptide(L)'
;VLPYNKMFCLCKIRNPFAIFTRKKRGFSSDKNFMVDGIDITWKDTVQFAFPINGGRVIKVYDADTITIASKLPYDNSPLYRLSVRLHGIDTPEIKGNDVTDDEKIASKNARDFVSNLVLNKYIRLENVTSEKYGRILADVYIGEIHLNSLLLKDRYAVSYDGGKKTKPKSWLHYKNTGEI
;
A
#
# COMPACT_ATOMS: atom_id res chain seq x y z
N VAL A 1 29.98 -52.57 21.42
CA VAL A 1 30.21 -51.58 22.51
C VAL A 1 31.39 -50.71 22.10
N LEU A 2 31.15 -49.51 21.61
CA LEU A 2 32.17 -48.51 21.28
C LEU A 2 31.94 -47.25 22.12
N PRO A 3 32.97 -46.61 22.67
CA PRO A 3 32.82 -45.51 23.62
C PRO A 3 32.59 -44.15 22.94
N TYR A 4 31.73 -43.38 23.56
CA TYR A 4 31.44 -41.98 23.26
C TYR A 4 32.65 -41.07 23.50
N ASN A 5 33.16 -40.41 22.46
CA ASN A 5 34.16 -39.35 22.58
C ASN A 5 33.46 -38.01 22.77
N LYS A 6 33.59 -37.45 23.96
CA LYS A 6 33.19 -36.07 24.27
C LYS A 6 34.19 -35.08 23.63
N MET A 7 33.76 -34.37 22.61
CA MET A 7 34.50 -33.23 22.05
C MET A 7 34.04 -31.97 22.77
N PHE A 8 34.90 -31.45 23.65
CA PHE A 8 34.70 -30.14 24.28
C PHE A 8 34.91 -29.05 23.24
N CYS A 9 33.83 -28.36 22.86
CA CYS A 9 33.89 -27.14 22.05
C CYS A 9 34.14 -25.96 22.99
N LEU A 10 35.35 -25.42 22.99
CA LEU A 10 35.72 -24.19 23.66
C LEU A 10 35.11 -22.99 22.90
N CYS A 11 33.94 -22.57 23.32
CA CYS A 11 33.31 -21.34 22.84
C CYS A 11 34.07 -20.14 23.43
N LYS A 12 34.95 -19.51 22.64
CA LYS A 12 35.57 -18.22 22.99
C LYS A 12 34.50 -17.15 23.01
N ILE A 13 34.17 -16.68 24.20
CA ILE A 13 33.31 -15.51 24.42
C ILE A 13 34.03 -14.29 23.81
N ARG A 14 33.54 -13.81 22.69
CA ARG A 14 33.95 -12.54 22.07
C ARG A 14 33.26 -11.38 22.79
N ASN A 15 34.08 -10.45 23.21
CA ASN A 15 33.80 -9.19 23.89
C ASN A 15 32.61 -8.41 23.26
N PRO A 16 31.55 -8.02 24.02
CA PRO A 16 30.35 -7.38 23.47
C PRO A 16 30.47 -5.87 23.22
N PHE A 17 31.64 -5.27 23.39
CA PHE A 17 31.87 -3.83 23.19
C PHE A 17 32.78 -3.52 21.99
N ALA A 18 32.49 -4.07 20.83
CA ALA A 18 33.06 -3.52 19.60
C ALA A 18 32.24 -2.27 19.23
N ILE A 19 32.76 -1.09 19.55
CA ILE A 19 32.27 0.20 19.08
C ILE A 19 32.32 0.17 17.55
N PHE A 20 31.17 -0.02 16.93
CA PHE A 20 31.02 0.07 15.48
C PHE A 20 31.13 1.55 15.11
N THR A 21 32.34 2.03 14.88
CA THR A 21 32.57 3.32 14.22
C THR A 21 32.04 3.20 12.80
N ARG A 22 30.84 3.72 12.59
CA ARG A 22 30.19 3.84 11.28
C ARG A 22 31.04 4.78 10.42
N LYS A 23 31.99 4.21 9.67
CA LYS A 23 32.73 4.95 8.65
C LYS A 23 31.68 5.48 7.67
N LYS A 24 31.41 6.80 7.69
CA LYS A 24 30.61 7.46 6.66
C LYS A 24 31.29 7.15 5.33
N ARG A 25 30.75 6.21 4.55
CA ARG A 25 31.12 6.10 3.15
C ARG A 25 30.60 7.37 2.52
N GLY A 26 31.48 8.29 2.23
CA GLY A 26 31.19 9.42 1.36
C GLY A 26 30.66 8.85 0.05
N PHE A 27 29.44 9.16 -0.27
CA PHE A 27 28.90 8.92 -1.60
C PHE A 27 29.67 9.87 -2.51
N SER A 28 30.61 9.34 -3.31
CA SER A 28 31.29 10.14 -4.33
C SER A 28 30.24 10.58 -5.33
N SER A 29 30.04 11.89 -5.42
CA SER A 29 29.05 12.53 -6.30
C SER A 29 29.40 12.47 -7.81
N ASP A 30 30.49 11.81 -8.18
CA ASP A 30 31.09 11.96 -9.51
C ASP A 30 31.27 10.63 -10.24
N LYS A 31 30.23 9.80 -10.27
CA LYS A 31 30.16 8.75 -11.29
C LYS A 31 28.82 8.88 -11.96
N ASN A 32 28.82 9.52 -13.13
CA ASN A 32 27.73 9.40 -14.10
C ASN A 32 27.34 7.93 -14.19
N PHE A 33 26.10 7.62 -13.83
CA PHE A 33 25.59 6.27 -13.94
C PHE A 33 25.33 6.03 -15.43
N MET A 34 26.23 5.32 -16.08
CA MET A 34 26.10 4.98 -17.50
C MET A 34 25.40 3.63 -17.64
N VAL A 35 24.36 3.56 -18.45
CA VAL A 35 23.73 2.31 -18.91
C VAL A 35 24.10 2.15 -20.38
N ASP A 36 24.70 1.02 -20.75
CA ASP A 36 25.14 0.71 -22.11
C ASP A 36 26.08 1.80 -22.72
N GLY A 37 26.88 2.47 -21.89
CA GLY A 37 27.80 3.52 -22.33
C GLY A 37 27.15 4.89 -22.59
N ILE A 38 25.88 5.06 -22.26
CA ILE A 38 25.12 6.30 -22.45
C ILE A 38 25.01 7.03 -21.09
N ASP A 39 25.28 8.34 -21.08
CA ASP A 39 25.05 9.21 -19.92
C ASP A 39 23.54 9.46 -19.78
N ILE A 40 22.96 9.03 -18.63
CA ILE A 40 21.51 9.10 -18.39
C ILE A 40 21.18 10.36 -17.59
N THR A 41 20.29 11.18 -18.13
CA THR A 41 19.77 12.38 -17.48
C THR A 41 18.35 12.13 -16.90
N TRP A 42 17.85 13.03 -16.07
CA TRP A 42 16.48 12.99 -15.56
C TRP A 42 15.41 12.88 -16.66
N LYS A 43 15.66 13.51 -17.81
CA LYS A 43 14.71 13.51 -18.94
C LYS A 43 14.61 12.14 -19.65
N ASP A 44 15.62 11.31 -19.46
CA ASP A 44 15.68 9.98 -20.08
C ASP A 44 14.99 8.91 -19.20
N THR A 45 14.41 9.34 -18.07
CA THR A 45 13.76 8.43 -17.11
C THR A 45 12.28 8.74 -16.97
N VAL A 46 11.50 7.72 -16.60
CA VAL A 46 10.08 7.84 -16.25
C VAL A 46 9.87 7.48 -14.79
N GLN A 47 8.84 8.05 -14.18
CA GLN A 47 8.47 7.68 -12.82
C GLN A 47 8.05 6.20 -12.78
N PHE A 48 8.57 5.47 -11.79
CA PHE A 48 8.19 4.07 -11.61
C PHE A 48 6.70 3.96 -11.30
N ALA A 49 6.02 3.08 -12.02
CA ALA A 49 4.68 2.61 -11.72
C ALA A 49 4.72 1.07 -11.61
N PHE A 50 3.89 0.51 -10.74
CA PHE A 50 3.81 -0.94 -10.60
C PHE A 50 3.25 -1.56 -11.89
N PRO A 51 3.97 -2.48 -12.55
CA PRO A 51 3.54 -3.08 -13.81
C PRO A 51 2.53 -4.21 -13.56
N ILE A 52 1.40 -3.89 -12.94
CA ILE A 52 0.32 -4.82 -12.64
C ILE A 52 -1.01 -4.24 -13.09
N ASN A 53 -1.94 -5.11 -13.43
CA ASN A 53 -3.30 -4.77 -13.85
C ASN A 53 -4.38 -5.34 -12.94
N GLY A 54 -4.01 -5.96 -11.82
CA GLY A 54 -4.95 -6.52 -10.86
C GLY A 54 -4.34 -7.55 -9.93
N GLY A 55 -5.22 -8.19 -9.15
CA GLY A 55 -4.85 -9.24 -8.21
C GLY A 55 -6.01 -9.71 -7.36
N ARG A 56 -5.78 -10.75 -6.56
CA ARG A 56 -6.78 -11.26 -5.61
C ARG A 56 -6.74 -10.42 -4.34
N VAL A 57 -7.87 -9.88 -3.91
CA VAL A 57 -7.98 -9.16 -2.63
C VAL A 57 -7.85 -10.15 -1.48
N ILE A 58 -6.87 -9.94 -0.62
CA ILE A 58 -6.59 -10.79 0.55
C ILE A 58 -6.88 -10.09 1.87
N LYS A 59 -7.05 -8.77 1.86
CA LYS A 59 -7.41 -7.97 3.05
C LYS A 59 -8.06 -6.66 2.62
N VAL A 60 -9.05 -6.22 3.37
CA VAL A 60 -9.59 -4.85 3.32
C VAL A 60 -9.15 -4.18 4.63
N TYR A 61 -8.34 -3.13 4.53
CA TYR A 61 -7.84 -2.39 5.71
C TYR A 61 -8.90 -1.38 6.16
N ASP A 62 -9.34 -0.53 5.24
CA ASP A 62 -10.47 0.38 5.33
C ASP A 62 -11.15 0.48 3.96
N ALA A 63 -12.14 1.35 3.80
CA ALA A 63 -12.95 1.36 2.58
C ALA A 63 -12.20 1.87 1.34
N ASP A 64 -11.12 2.63 1.50
CA ASP A 64 -10.31 3.14 0.39
C ASP A 64 -8.93 2.47 0.27
N THR A 65 -8.61 1.53 1.15
CA THR A 65 -7.30 0.85 1.15
C THR A 65 -7.47 -0.66 1.29
N ILE A 66 -7.08 -1.36 0.25
CA ILE A 66 -7.15 -2.82 0.17
C ILE A 66 -5.75 -3.43 -0.04
N THR A 67 -5.61 -4.70 0.28
CA THR A 67 -4.39 -5.44 0.02
C THR A 67 -4.67 -6.56 -0.97
N ILE A 68 -3.88 -6.64 -2.02
CA ILE A 68 -3.98 -7.67 -3.04
C ILE A 68 -2.77 -8.59 -3.05
N ALA A 69 -2.98 -9.81 -3.51
CA ALA A 69 -1.92 -10.73 -3.91
C ALA A 69 -1.82 -10.69 -5.44
N SER A 70 -0.65 -10.35 -5.97
CA SER A 70 -0.38 -10.29 -7.40
C SER A 70 1.05 -10.71 -7.71
N LYS A 71 1.28 -11.20 -8.92
CA LYS A 71 2.61 -11.42 -9.48
C LYS A 71 3.05 -10.22 -10.30
N LEU A 72 4.35 -9.97 -10.34
CA LEU A 72 4.94 -9.02 -11.29
C LEU A 72 5.23 -9.72 -12.62
N PRO A 73 5.33 -8.99 -13.74
CA PRO A 73 5.46 -9.59 -15.09
C PRO A 73 6.91 -10.00 -15.41
N TYR A 74 7.50 -10.86 -14.56
CA TYR A 74 8.78 -11.52 -14.82
C TYR A 74 8.72 -13.01 -14.45
N ASP A 75 9.60 -13.80 -15.05
CA ASP A 75 9.64 -15.24 -14.85
C ASP A 75 9.89 -15.61 -13.40
N ASN A 76 9.16 -16.61 -12.90
CA ASN A 76 9.22 -17.09 -11.51
C ASN A 76 8.89 -16.03 -10.46
N SER A 77 8.16 -14.98 -10.82
CA SER A 77 7.68 -13.98 -9.85
C SER A 77 6.90 -14.63 -8.72
N PRO A 78 7.29 -14.40 -7.45
CA PRO A 78 6.47 -14.81 -6.33
C PRO A 78 5.17 -14.01 -6.28
N LEU A 79 4.23 -14.45 -5.43
CA LEU A 79 3.06 -13.66 -5.08
C LEU A 79 3.48 -12.56 -4.11
N TYR A 80 3.36 -11.33 -4.54
CA TYR A 80 3.60 -10.15 -3.71
C TYR A 80 2.30 -9.71 -3.03
N ARG A 81 2.46 -9.18 -1.83
CA ARG A 81 1.40 -8.50 -1.09
C ARG A 81 1.53 -7.00 -1.33
N LEU A 82 0.57 -6.43 -2.02
CA LEU A 82 0.60 -5.04 -2.47
C LEU A 82 -0.57 -4.27 -1.87
N SER A 83 -0.30 -3.10 -1.34
CA SER A 83 -1.32 -2.19 -0.80
C SER A 83 -1.81 -1.26 -1.92
N VAL A 84 -3.11 -1.22 -2.13
CA VAL A 84 -3.77 -0.40 -3.15
C VAL A 84 -4.70 0.59 -2.44
N ARG A 85 -4.47 1.88 -2.71
CA ARG A 85 -5.39 2.95 -2.34
C ARG A 85 -6.27 3.30 -3.54
N LEU A 86 -7.56 3.42 -3.30
CA LEU A 86 -8.52 3.83 -4.33
C LEU A 86 -8.30 5.31 -4.67
N HIS A 87 -8.12 5.58 -5.97
CA HIS A 87 -7.87 6.93 -6.47
C HIS A 87 -9.12 7.81 -6.40
N GLY A 88 -8.95 9.10 -6.14
CA GLY A 88 -10.00 10.12 -6.26
C GLY A 88 -11.02 10.15 -5.13
N ILE A 89 -10.87 9.36 -4.08
CA ILE A 89 -11.80 9.29 -2.95
C ILE A 89 -11.11 9.35 -1.59
N ASP A 90 -11.89 9.79 -0.59
CA ASP A 90 -11.55 9.71 0.83
C ASP A 90 -12.74 9.11 1.60
N THR A 91 -12.44 8.26 2.57
CA THR A 91 -13.44 7.53 3.36
C THR A 91 -13.31 7.85 4.83
N PRO A 92 -14.35 7.58 5.67
CA PRO A 92 -14.26 7.81 7.10
C PRO A 92 -13.11 7.00 7.72
N GLU A 93 -12.39 7.61 8.65
CA GLU A 93 -11.21 7.04 9.31
C GLU A 93 -11.60 6.21 10.53
N ILE A 94 -10.88 5.08 10.75
CA ILE A 94 -11.07 4.26 11.97
C ILE A 94 -10.30 4.85 13.15
N LYS A 95 -9.16 5.50 12.89
CA LYS A 95 -8.21 6.00 13.89
C LYS A 95 -7.72 7.39 13.54
N GLY A 96 -7.52 8.20 14.55
CA GLY A 96 -7.00 9.56 14.44
C GLY A 96 -7.36 10.34 15.71
N ASN A 97 -6.65 11.45 15.97
CA ASN A 97 -6.91 12.28 17.17
C ASN A 97 -8.28 12.98 17.09
N ASP A 98 -8.76 13.28 15.89
CA ASP A 98 -10.01 14.02 15.64
C ASP A 98 -11.13 13.12 15.09
N VAL A 99 -11.02 11.79 15.26
CA VAL A 99 -12.01 10.83 14.76
C VAL A 99 -13.12 10.65 15.80
N THR A 100 -14.33 11.07 15.45
CA THR A 100 -15.53 10.93 16.30
C THR A 100 -16.03 9.49 16.32
N ASP A 101 -16.88 9.14 17.29
CA ASP A 101 -17.50 7.81 17.34
C ASP A 101 -18.45 7.59 16.17
N ASP A 102 -19.11 8.64 15.68
CA ASP A 102 -19.88 8.65 14.43
C ASP A 102 -19.02 8.21 13.23
N GLU A 103 -17.84 8.82 13.09
CA GLU A 103 -16.90 8.50 12.01
C GLU A 103 -16.37 7.06 12.12
N LYS A 104 -16.10 6.56 13.33
CA LYS A 104 -15.69 5.16 13.55
C LYS A 104 -16.76 4.16 13.14
N ILE A 105 -18.04 4.46 13.42
CA ILE A 105 -19.17 3.61 13.01
C ILE A 105 -19.29 3.64 11.49
N ALA A 106 -19.26 4.82 10.88
CA ALA A 106 -19.32 4.98 9.43
C ALA A 106 -18.16 4.26 8.71
N SER A 107 -16.95 4.36 9.27
CA SER A 107 -15.76 3.68 8.73
C SER A 107 -15.89 2.16 8.77
N LYS A 108 -16.40 1.59 9.85
CA LYS A 108 -16.67 0.14 9.93
C LYS A 108 -17.70 -0.29 8.89
N ASN A 109 -18.81 0.47 8.75
CA ASN A 109 -19.86 0.18 7.78
C ASN A 109 -19.31 0.23 6.34
N ALA A 110 -18.53 1.27 6.02
CA ALA A 110 -17.91 1.42 4.70
C ALA A 110 -16.91 0.28 4.40
N ARG A 111 -16.06 -0.06 5.35
CA ARG A 111 -15.10 -1.17 5.23
C ARG A 111 -15.83 -2.51 5.05
N ASP A 112 -16.86 -2.78 5.82
CA ASP A 112 -17.60 -4.04 5.76
C ASP A 112 -18.36 -4.15 4.43
N PHE A 113 -18.90 -3.03 3.91
CA PHE A 113 -19.49 -2.95 2.57
C PHE A 113 -18.45 -3.32 1.49
N VAL A 114 -17.28 -2.70 1.50
CA VAL A 114 -16.20 -3.02 0.56
C VAL A 114 -15.74 -4.47 0.71
N SER A 115 -15.58 -4.94 1.96
CA SER A 115 -15.15 -6.31 2.24
C SER A 115 -16.09 -7.35 1.63
N ASN A 116 -17.39 -7.16 1.77
CA ASN A 116 -18.40 -8.05 1.18
C ASN A 116 -18.35 -8.07 -0.36
N LEU A 117 -17.95 -6.94 -0.97
CA LEU A 117 -17.85 -6.85 -2.42
C LEU A 117 -16.57 -7.49 -2.97
N VAL A 118 -15.42 -7.27 -2.33
CA VAL A 118 -14.11 -7.55 -2.95
C VAL A 118 -13.31 -8.66 -2.28
N LEU A 119 -13.52 -8.97 -1.01
CA LEU A 119 -12.67 -9.91 -0.28
C LEU A 119 -12.67 -11.29 -0.96
N ASN A 120 -11.47 -11.85 -1.14
CA ASN A 120 -11.22 -13.11 -1.84
C ASN A 120 -11.58 -13.12 -3.34
N LYS A 121 -11.99 -12.00 -3.91
CA LYS A 121 -12.26 -11.87 -5.36
C LYS A 121 -11.05 -11.32 -6.09
N TYR A 122 -11.00 -11.54 -7.40
CA TYR A 122 -10.04 -10.90 -8.29
C TYR A 122 -10.58 -9.54 -8.72
N ILE A 123 -9.71 -8.53 -8.67
CA ILE A 123 -10.01 -7.16 -9.11
C ILE A 123 -9.06 -6.75 -10.23
N ARG A 124 -9.55 -5.87 -11.10
CA ARG A 124 -8.77 -5.21 -12.13
C ARG A 124 -8.41 -3.80 -11.66
N LEU A 125 -7.19 -3.36 -12.00
CA LEU A 125 -6.66 -2.03 -11.69
C LEU A 125 -6.45 -1.27 -12.99
N GLU A 126 -6.87 0.00 -13.00
CA GLU A 126 -6.61 0.96 -14.07
C GLU A 126 -5.98 2.22 -13.50
N ASN A 127 -5.36 3.04 -14.37
CA ASN A 127 -4.70 4.29 -13.99
C ASN A 127 -3.69 4.11 -12.82
N VAL A 128 -2.94 3.00 -12.87
CA VAL A 128 -2.02 2.60 -11.81
C VAL A 128 -0.87 3.59 -11.70
N THR A 129 -0.72 4.20 -10.54
CA THR A 129 0.37 5.12 -10.20
C THR A 129 0.96 4.78 -8.83
N SER A 130 2.07 5.43 -8.47
CA SER A 130 2.70 5.26 -7.16
C SER A 130 2.38 6.45 -6.26
N GLU A 131 1.88 6.18 -5.06
CA GLU A 131 1.68 7.20 -4.05
C GLU A 131 2.97 7.44 -3.25
N LYS A 132 3.09 8.62 -2.64
CA LYS A 132 4.26 9.05 -1.85
C LYS A 132 4.65 8.11 -0.69
N TYR A 133 3.74 7.28 -0.21
CA TYR A 133 3.99 6.30 0.86
C TYR A 133 4.24 4.88 0.34
N GLY A 134 4.48 4.71 -0.97
CA GLY A 134 4.77 3.41 -1.59
C GLY A 134 3.54 2.53 -1.79
N ARG A 135 2.32 3.06 -1.61
CA ARG A 135 1.09 2.38 -2.02
C ARG A 135 0.86 2.54 -3.52
N ILE A 136 0.15 1.60 -4.08
CA ILE A 136 -0.40 1.72 -5.43
C ILE A 136 -1.63 2.62 -5.33
N LEU A 137 -1.72 3.63 -6.19
CA LEU A 137 -2.91 4.45 -6.36
C LEU A 137 -3.56 4.04 -7.67
N ALA A 138 -4.85 3.63 -7.66
CA ALA A 138 -5.51 3.09 -8.84
C ALA A 138 -7.03 3.23 -8.79
N ASP A 139 -7.64 3.14 -9.96
CA ASP A 139 -9.05 2.85 -10.13
C ASP A 139 -9.27 1.35 -10.03
N VAL A 140 -10.25 0.93 -9.23
CA VAL A 140 -10.49 -0.47 -8.89
C VAL A 140 -11.80 -0.95 -9.51
N TYR A 141 -11.75 -2.09 -10.21
CA TYR A 141 -12.90 -2.70 -10.87
C TYR A 141 -13.14 -4.13 -10.38
N ILE A 142 -14.42 -4.45 -10.17
CA ILE A 142 -14.91 -5.80 -9.87
C ILE A 142 -15.87 -6.18 -11.01
N GLY A 143 -15.39 -6.96 -11.98
CA GLY A 143 -16.10 -7.09 -13.25
C GLY A 143 -16.22 -5.72 -13.91
N GLU A 144 -17.46 -5.31 -14.22
CA GLU A 144 -17.77 -4.00 -14.81
C GLU A 144 -18.03 -2.89 -13.77
N ILE A 145 -18.02 -3.21 -12.49
CA ILE A 145 -18.30 -2.24 -11.43
C ILE A 145 -17.05 -1.46 -11.08
N HIS A 146 -17.05 -0.14 -11.29
CA HIS A 146 -16.05 0.77 -10.82
C HIS A 146 -16.27 1.08 -9.32
N LEU A 147 -15.45 0.48 -8.45
CA LEU A 147 -15.61 0.54 -7.01
C LEU A 147 -15.53 1.96 -6.46
N ASN A 148 -14.57 2.78 -6.98
CA ASN A 148 -14.39 4.16 -6.55
C ASN A 148 -15.69 4.98 -6.76
N SER A 149 -16.29 4.88 -7.94
CA SER A 149 -17.56 5.55 -8.24
C SER A 149 -18.74 5.00 -7.44
N LEU A 150 -18.77 3.69 -7.19
CA LEU A 150 -19.81 3.08 -6.36
C LEU A 150 -19.78 3.63 -4.94
N LEU A 151 -18.59 3.77 -4.34
CA LEU A 151 -18.45 4.31 -2.99
C LEU A 151 -18.89 5.78 -2.89
N LEU A 152 -18.62 6.59 -3.91
CA LEU A 152 -19.12 7.97 -4.01
C LEU A 152 -20.64 8.00 -4.14
N LYS A 153 -21.20 7.22 -5.09
CA LYS A 153 -22.63 7.13 -5.34
C LYS A 153 -23.42 6.70 -4.11
N ASP A 154 -22.88 5.70 -3.41
CA ASP A 154 -23.51 5.14 -2.21
C ASP A 154 -23.10 5.90 -0.93
N ARG A 155 -22.41 7.04 -1.06
CA ARG A 155 -22.05 7.94 0.03
C ARG A 155 -21.25 7.28 1.16
N TYR A 156 -20.41 6.33 0.80
CA TYR A 156 -19.39 5.77 1.69
C TYR A 156 -18.06 6.52 1.59
N ALA A 157 -17.93 7.40 0.61
CA ALA A 157 -16.74 8.20 0.34
C ALA A 157 -17.14 9.60 -0.11
N VAL A 158 -16.21 10.54 0.01
CA VAL A 158 -16.25 11.86 -0.61
C VAL A 158 -15.17 11.96 -1.67
N SER A 159 -15.32 12.88 -2.61
CA SER A 159 -14.31 13.15 -3.64
C SER A 159 -13.05 13.74 -3.00
N TYR A 160 -11.87 13.31 -3.47
CA TYR A 160 -10.57 13.74 -2.96
C TYR A 160 -9.53 13.84 -4.09
N ASP A 161 -8.97 15.01 -4.27
CA ASP A 161 -8.00 15.33 -5.33
C ASP A 161 -6.53 15.23 -4.90
N GLY A 162 -6.26 14.80 -3.66
CA GLY A 162 -4.91 14.73 -3.10
C GLY A 162 -4.48 15.98 -2.31
N GLY A 163 -5.31 17.04 -2.30
CA GLY A 163 -5.06 18.28 -1.58
C GLY A 163 -5.51 18.25 -0.11
N LYS A 164 -6.28 19.27 0.30
CA LYS A 164 -6.88 19.33 1.64
C LYS A 164 -8.11 18.40 1.70
N LYS A 165 -8.14 17.52 2.70
CA LYS A 165 -9.31 16.66 2.95
C LYS A 165 -10.52 17.51 3.31
N THR A 166 -11.63 17.30 2.60
CA THR A 166 -12.95 17.86 2.93
C THR A 166 -13.82 16.71 3.40
N LYS A 167 -14.08 16.66 4.72
CA LYS A 167 -14.92 15.60 5.28
C LYS A 167 -16.24 16.17 5.79
N PRO A 168 -17.33 15.37 5.75
CA PRO A 168 -18.62 15.75 6.31
C PRO A 168 -18.50 16.01 7.83
N LYS A 169 -19.35 16.89 8.35
CA LYS A 169 -19.48 17.10 9.80
C LYS A 169 -19.90 15.84 10.55
N SER A 170 -20.78 15.05 9.94
CA SER A 170 -21.18 13.72 10.37
C SER A 170 -21.27 12.78 9.17
N TRP A 171 -20.48 11.72 9.18
CA TRP A 171 -20.47 10.73 8.13
C TRP A 171 -21.77 9.91 8.05
N LEU A 172 -22.41 9.64 9.20
CA LEU A 172 -23.69 8.94 9.23
C LEU A 172 -24.81 9.84 8.67
N HIS A 173 -24.78 11.12 8.96
CA HIS A 173 -25.72 12.07 8.36
C HIS A 173 -25.51 12.16 6.85
N TYR A 174 -24.28 12.35 6.39
CA TYR A 174 -23.92 12.38 4.97
C TYR A 174 -24.37 11.10 4.23
N LYS A 175 -24.19 9.93 4.84
CA LYS A 175 -24.63 8.66 4.26
C LYS A 175 -26.14 8.66 3.96
N ASN A 176 -26.93 9.26 4.83
CA ASN A 176 -28.40 9.25 4.70
C ASN A 176 -28.93 10.38 3.80
N THR A 177 -28.35 11.59 3.88
CA THR A 177 -28.89 12.80 3.23
C THR A 177 -28.09 13.23 2.00
N GLY A 178 -26.78 13.01 1.99
CA GLY A 178 -25.84 13.54 0.99
C GLY A 178 -25.30 14.93 1.33
N GLU A 179 -25.66 15.50 2.49
CA GLU A 179 -25.17 16.82 2.92
C GLU A 179 -23.80 16.71 3.59
N ILE A 180 -22.85 17.58 3.19
CA ILE A 180 -21.44 17.61 3.66
C ILE A 180 -21.29 18.60 4.81
#